data_40cd00897ceeed10a896d91a62efbdf5
#
_entry.id   40cd00897ceeed10a896d91a62efbdf5
#
_cell.length_a   1.000
_cell.length_b   1.000
_cell.length_c   1.000
_cell.angle_alpha   90.00
_cell.angle_beta   90.00
_cell.angle_gamma   90.00
#
_symmetry.space_group_name_H-M   'P 1'
#
loop_
_entity.id
_entity.type
_entity.pdbx_description
1 polymer ?
#
loop_
_entity_poly.entity_id
_entity_poly.type
_entity_poly.pdbx_seq_one_letter_code
_entity_poly.pdbx_strand_id
1 'polypeptide(L)' 'MEIPSQIREALSKGLVSVVVQDAKSNEVLMVAWMNEEALKKTIETKRATYFSRSRNQIWEKGETSGN' A
#
# COMPACT_ATOMS: atom_id res chain seq x y z
N MET A 1 7.54 1.18 -12.42
CA MET A 1 8.34 0.46 -11.41
C MET A 1 7.98 -1.00 -11.40
N GLU A 2 8.99 -1.82 -11.36
CA GLU A 2 8.81 -3.26 -11.33
C GLU A 2 8.67 -3.77 -9.91
N ILE A 3 7.77 -4.72 -9.70
CA ILE A 3 7.59 -5.31 -8.38
C ILE A 3 8.63 -6.41 -8.20
N PRO A 4 9.47 -6.33 -7.15
CA PRO A 4 10.45 -7.38 -6.89
C PRO A 4 9.78 -8.75 -6.72
N SER A 5 10.46 -9.80 -7.15
CA SER A 5 9.89 -11.15 -7.11
C SER A 5 9.53 -11.60 -5.69
N GLN A 6 10.30 -11.17 -4.71
CA GLN A 6 10.03 -11.52 -3.31
C GLN A 6 8.70 -10.94 -2.83
N ILE A 7 8.40 -9.70 -3.24
CA ILE A 7 7.14 -9.05 -2.87
C ILE A 7 5.99 -9.68 -3.64
N ARG A 8 6.23 -10.01 -4.92
CA ARG A 8 5.22 -10.66 -5.73
C ARG A 8 4.84 -12.02 -5.15
N GLU A 9 5.84 -12.76 -4.67
CA GLU A 9 5.58 -14.05 -4.04
C GLU A 9 4.78 -13.90 -2.75
N ALA A 10 5.12 -12.90 -1.94
CA ALA A 10 4.39 -12.64 -0.71
C ALA A 10 2.94 -12.25 -1.00
N LEU A 11 2.73 -11.45 -2.04
CA LEU A 11 1.39 -11.03 -2.44
C LEU A 11 0.53 -12.19 -2.92
N SER A 12 1.16 -13.20 -3.53
CA SER A 12 0.42 -14.37 -4.02
C SER A 12 -0.16 -15.18 -2.87
N LYS A 13 0.38 -15.00 -1.66
CA LYS A 13 -0.09 -15.68 -0.46
C LYS A 13 -1.13 -14.88 0.30
N GLY A 14 -1.40 -13.64 -0.13
CA GLY A 14 -2.40 -12.80 0.52
C GLY A 14 -1.92 -11.38 0.71
N LEU A 15 -2.17 -10.84 1.90
CA LEU A 15 -1.84 -9.47 2.21
C LEU A 15 -0.40 -9.31 2.68
N VAL A 16 0.17 -8.15 2.36
CA VAL A 16 1.51 -7.78 2.81
C VAL A 16 1.37 -6.55 3.71
N SER A 17 2.06 -6.57 4.85
CA SER A 17 2.10 -5.39 5.71
C SER A 17 3.08 -4.38 5.14
N VAL A 18 2.73 -3.10 5.21
CA VAL A 18 3.58 -2.04 4.70
C VAL A 18 3.76 -0.97 5.76
N VAL A 19 4.96 -0.41 5.80
CA VAL A 19 5.28 0.69 6.69
C VAL A 19 5.38 1.95 5.85
N VAL A 20 4.61 2.97 6.22
CA VAL A 20 4.61 4.23 5.51
C VAL A 20 5.47 5.21 6.27
N GLN A 21 6.47 5.78 5.61
CA GLN A 21 7.41 6.69 6.22
C GLN A 21 7.42 8.03 5.48
N ASP A 22 7.68 9.07 6.24
CA ASP A 22 7.91 10.39 5.64
C ASP A 22 9.24 10.37 4.88
N ALA A 23 9.23 10.82 3.64
CA ALA A 23 10.42 10.75 2.78
C ALA A 23 11.55 11.65 3.26
N LYS A 24 11.25 12.69 4.00
CA LYS A 24 12.26 13.63 4.47
C LYS A 24 12.79 13.31 5.86
N SER A 25 11.90 12.97 6.77
CA SER A 25 12.28 12.74 8.16
C SER A 25 12.49 11.26 8.49
N ASN A 26 12.06 10.36 7.63
CA ASN A 26 12.05 8.91 7.86
C ASN A 26 11.16 8.50 9.03
N GLU A 27 10.29 9.40 9.44
CA GLU A 27 9.37 9.10 10.54
C GLU A 27 8.28 8.15 10.07
N VAL A 28 7.99 7.14 10.88
CA VAL A 28 6.93 6.19 10.55
C VAL A 28 5.59 6.85 10.78
N LEU A 29 4.79 6.93 9.72
CA LEU A 29 3.48 7.58 9.78
C LEU A 29 2.36 6.61 10.07
N MET A 30 2.45 5.40 9.53
CA MET A 30 1.43 4.39 9.77
C MET A 30 1.88 3.02 9.27
N VAL A 31 1.18 2.00 9.69
CA VAL A 31 1.34 0.65 9.18
C VAL A 31 0.01 0.23 8.59
N ALA A 32 0.04 -0.35 7.41
CA ALA A 32 -1.18 -0.73 6.70
C ALA A 32 -0.97 -2.04 5.96
N TRP A 33 -1.98 -2.47 5.23
CA TRP A 33 -1.94 -3.70 4.45
C TRP A 33 -2.15 -3.39 2.99
N MET A 34 -1.54 -4.21 2.12
CA MET A 34 -1.75 -4.13 0.68
C MET A 34 -1.95 -5.51 0.13
N ASN A 35 -2.88 -5.63 -0.83
CA ASN A 35 -2.93 -6.82 -1.68
C ASN A 35 -2.29 -6.44 -3.01
N GLU A 36 -2.28 -7.36 -3.96
CA GLU A 36 -1.65 -7.10 -5.24
C GLU A 36 -2.29 -5.91 -5.97
N GLU A 37 -3.60 -5.82 -5.92
CA GLU A 37 -4.33 -4.74 -6.58
C GLU A 37 -3.97 -3.39 -5.97
N ALA A 38 -3.88 -3.31 -4.64
CA ALA A 38 -3.52 -2.07 -3.97
C ALA A 38 -2.12 -1.63 -4.34
N LEU A 39 -1.18 -2.57 -4.39
CA LEU A 39 0.19 -2.24 -4.75
C LEU A 39 0.29 -1.77 -6.20
N LYS A 40 -0.41 -2.44 -7.11
CA LYS A 40 -0.42 -2.03 -8.51
C LYS A 40 -0.97 -0.62 -8.67
N LYS A 41 -2.06 -0.31 -7.97
CA LYS A 41 -2.63 1.02 -8.03
C LYS A 41 -1.69 2.07 -7.45
N THR A 42 -1.02 1.74 -6.37
CA THR A 42 -0.05 2.67 -5.79
C THR A 42 1.05 3.02 -6.77
N ILE A 43 1.58 2.02 -7.46
CA ILE A 43 2.63 2.24 -8.44
C ILE A 43 2.12 3.02 -9.65
N GLU A 44 0.93 2.69 -10.11
CA GLU A 44 0.34 3.28 -11.30
C GLU A 44 -0.07 4.73 -11.09
N THR A 45 -0.74 5.02 -9.98
CA THR A 45 -1.26 6.36 -9.71
C THR A 45 -0.29 7.23 -8.91
N LYS A 46 0.72 6.62 -8.30
CA LYS A 46 1.66 7.26 -7.38
C LYS A 46 0.96 7.81 -6.15
N ARG A 47 -0.20 7.24 -5.83
CA ARG A 47 -0.93 7.57 -4.61
C ARG A 47 -1.04 6.32 -3.77
N ALA A 48 -0.79 6.45 -2.48
CA ALA A 48 -0.82 5.31 -1.57
C ALA A 48 -2.20 4.68 -1.52
N THR A 49 -2.30 3.43 -1.91
CA THR A 49 -3.53 2.66 -1.91
C THR A 49 -3.31 1.44 -1.04
N TYR A 50 -4.23 1.19 -0.12
CA TYR A 50 -4.09 0.11 0.85
C TYR A 50 -5.28 -0.83 0.78
N PHE A 51 -5.19 -1.92 1.52
CA PHE A 51 -6.30 -2.86 1.63
C PHE A 51 -6.85 -2.83 3.05
N SER A 52 -8.16 -2.61 3.17
CA SER A 52 -8.83 -2.64 4.46
C SER A 52 -9.33 -4.06 4.74
N ARG A 53 -8.79 -4.68 5.78
CA ARG A 53 -9.19 -6.05 6.13
C ARG A 53 -10.61 -6.09 6.68
N SER A 54 -11.01 -5.06 7.41
CA SER A 54 -12.35 -5.04 8.01
C SER A 54 -13.44 -4.82 6.97
N ARG A 55 -13.13 -4.06 5.92
CA ARG A 55 -14.09 -3.78 4.84
C ARG A 55 -13.91 -4.70 3.65
N ASN A 56 -12.82 -5.44 3.63
CA ASN A 56 -12.47 -6.34 2.54
C ASN A 56 -12.45 -5.61 1.20
N GLN A 57 -11.84 -4.43 1.17
CA GLN A 57 -11.75 -3.62 -0.06
C GLN A 57 -10.54 -2.70 0.00
N ILE A 58 -10.09 -2.26 -1.18
CA ILE A 58 -8.98 -1.32 -1.25
C ILE A 58 -9.48 0.09 -0.96
N TRP A 59 -8.58 0.95 -0.49
CA TRP A 59 -8.89 2.36 -0.26
C TRP A 59 -7.65 3.21 -0.54
N GLU A 60 -7.84 4.41 -1.04
CA GLU A 60 -6.76 5.32 -1.38
C GLU A 60 -6.62 6.37 -0.28
N LYS A 61 -5.40 6.49 0.25
CA LYS A 61 -5.14 7.47 1.30
C LYS A 61 -5.26 8.89 0.74
N GLY A 62 -5.95 9.74 1.49
CA GLY A 62 -6.10 11.13 1.10
C GLY A 62 -7.22 11.38 0.11
N GLU A 63 -7.94 10.34 -0.27
CA GLU A 63 -9.00 10.46 -1.26
C GLU A 63 -10.06 11.48 -0.84
N THR A 64 -10.37 11.49 0.44
CA THR A 64 -11.41 12.39 0.95
C THR A 64 -10.85 13.56 1.74
N SER A 65 -9.64 13.44 2.25
CA SER A 65 -9.05 14.47 3.12
C SER A 65 -8.09 15.40 2.39
N GLY A 66 -7.67 15.03 1.21
CA GLY A 66 -6.74 15.83 0.44
C GLY A 66 -5.28 15.69 0.88
N ASN A 67 -4.99 14.71 1.67
CA ASN A 67 -3.60 14.48 2.09
C ASN A 67 -2.81 13.75 1.06
#